data_f376967aa6634b2e26031f718d91d6a1
#
_entry.id   f376967aa6634b2e26031f718d91d6a1
#
_cell.length_a   1.000
_cell.length_b   1.000
_cell.length_c   1.000
_cell.angle_alpha   90.00
_cell.angle_beta   90.00
_cell.angle_gamma   90.00
#
_symmetry.space_group_name_H-M   'P 1'
#
loop_
_entity.id
_entity.type
_entity.pdbx_description
1 polymer ?
#
loop_
_entity_poly.entity_id
_entity_poly.type
_entity_poly.pdbx_seq_one_letter_code
_entity_poly.pdbx_strand_id
1 'polypeptide(L)'
;MQPQYAAMTGTVVKGDPCLAGMAQLYIELEPGSGIYSLLDAAVKVSNAKPGFLIVEREYGEIELHSFNIDDVHEAGRAILNACKLTTKDRKKPVIVSEQIITRVDPFEAQLINRSRHGSLLLPDENLLIMEVEPAAYISIAANEAEKAADIKIITFDPVGKFGRMYVSSKSVAEVQTALEAASAALKAIDGV
;
A
#
# COMPACT_ATOMS: atom_id res chain seq x y z
N MET A 1 1.35 7.78 8.02
CA MET A 1 2.34 6.88 7.36
C MET A 1 3.51 6.61 8.28
N GLN A 2 3.92 5.35 8.39
CA GLN A 2 5.14 4.93 9.09
C GLN A 2 6.39 5.26 8.24
N PRO A 3 7.59 5.37 8.85
CA PRO A 3 8.77 5.87 8.14
C PRO A 3 9.25 5.04 6.94
N GLN A 4 9.37 3.71 7.08
CA GLN A 4 9.81 2.84 5.97
C GLN A 4 8.74 2.79 4.88
N TYR A 5 7.48 2.65 5.28
CA TYR A 5 6.36 2.67 4.36
C TYR A 5 6.30 3.98 3.55
N ALA A 6 6.47 5.14 4.19
CA ALA A 6 6.51 6.42 3.50
C ALA A 6 7.69 6.50 2.52
N ALA A 7 8.89 6.04 2.94
CA ALA A 7 10.06 5.99 2.08
C ALA A 7 9.85 5.08 0.86
N MET A 8 9.18 3.94 1.06
CA MET A 8 8.84 3.00 -0.02
C MET A 8 7.84 3.61 -1.01
N THR A 9 6.75 4.21 -0.51
CA THR A 9 5.81 4.94 -1.36
C THR A 9 6.53 6.01 -2.16
N GLY A 10 7.48 6.72 -1.54
CA GLY A 10 8.32 7.72 -2.20
C GLY A 10 9.15 7.19 -3.38
N THR A 11 9.44 5.89 -3.46
CA THR A 11 10.18 5.32 -4.61
C THR A 11 9.34 5.21 -5.87
N VAL A 12 8.03 5.13 -5.75
CA VAL A 12 7.09 5.05 -6.89
C VAL A 12 6.43 6.39 -7.21
N VAL A 13 6.58 7.38 -6.33
CA VAL A 13 6.05 8.73 -6.49
C VAL A 13 6.70 9.43 -7.69
N LYS A 14 5.85 10.04 -8.52
CA LYS A 14 6.26 10.90 -9.65
C LYS A 14 5.75 12.34 -9.50
N GLY A 15 4.97 12.60 -8.45
CA GLY A 15 4.41 13.89 -8.08
C GLY A 15 5.03 14.43 -6.79
N ASP A 16 4.18 14.84 -5.85
CA ASP A 16 4.61 15.32 -4.54
C ASP A 16 5.14 14.17 -3.67
N PRO A 17 6.26 14.34 -2.93
CA PRO A 17 6.83 13.25 -2.15
C PRO A 17 6.06 12.97 -0.85
N CYS A 18 5.78 11.69 -0.59
CA CYS A 18 5.21 11.23 0.67
C CYS A 18 6.24 11.27 1.80
N LEU A 19 5.83 11.74 2.97
CA LEU A 19 6.67 11.81 4.17
C LEU A 19 6.00 11.09 5.34
N ALA A 20 6.82 10.58 6.26
CA ALA A 20 6.33 9.99 7.49
C ALA A 20 5.45 10.97 8.28
N GLY A 21 4.37 10.48 8.88
CA GLY A 21 3.38 11.28 9.60
C GLY A 21 2.28 11.89 8.75
N MET A 22 2.37 11.87 7.41
CA MET A 22 1.27 12.28 6.56
C MET A 22 0.10 11.29 6.61
N ALA A 23 -1.13 11.81 6.45
CA ALA A 23 -2.30 11.03 6.10
C ALA A 23 -2.27 10.72 4.60
N GLN A 24 -2.89 9.61 4.19
CA GLN A 24 -2.83 9.10 2.83
C GLN A 24 -4.17 8.53 2.39
N LEU A 25 -4.46 8.67 1.10
CA LEU A 25 -5.62 8.10 0.43
C LEU A 25 -5.17 7.40 -0.84
N TYR A 26 -5.56 6.14 -0.99
CA TYR A 26 -5.49 5.41 -2.25
C TYR A 26 -6.87 5.29 -2.85
N ILE A 27 -6.95 5.46 -4.16
CA ILE A 27 -8.13 5.14 -4.96
C ILE A 27 -7.68 4.24 -6.10
N GLU A 28 -8.34 3.12 -6.20
CA GLU A 28 -8.18 2.15 -7.29
C GLU A 28 -9.54 1.92 -7.92
N LEU A 29 -9.57 1.89 -9.25
CA LEU A 29 -10.80 1.62 -10.00
C LEU A 29 -10.55 0.89 -11.31
N GLU A 30 -11.60 0.25 -11.80
CA GLU A 30 -11.72 -0.39 -13.11
C GLU A 30 -12.99 0.14 -13.81
N PRO A 31 -12.91 0.57 -15.08
CA PRO A 31 -11.73 0.65 -15.95
C PRO A 31 -10.80 1.82 -15.56
N GLY A 32 -9.48 1.60 -15.68
CA GLY A 32 -8.44 2.46 -15.11
C GLY A 32 -8.43 3.91 -15.61
N SER A 33 -8.87 4.17 -16.84
CA SER A 33 -8.86 5.54 -17.39
C SER A 33 -9.80 6.53 -16.68
N GLY A 34 -10.78 6.03 -15.91
CA GLY A 34 -11.64 6.87 -15.08
C GLY A 34 -10.89 7.64 -13.99
N ILE A 35 -9.70 7.16 -13.60
CA ILE A 35 -8.92 7.74 -12.49
C ILE A 35 -8.51 9.21 -12.75
N TYR A 36 -8.33 9.63 -14.02
CA TYR A 36 -7.94 11.01 -14.35
C TYR A 36 -8.99 12.03 -13.92
N SER A 37 -10.27 11.73 -14.17
CA SER A 37 -11.36 12.62 -13.78
C SER A 37 -11.57 12.66 -12.26
N LEU A 38 -11.26 11.58 -11.57
CA LEU A 38 -11.35 11.51 -10.11
C LEU A 38 -10.23 12.31 -9.44
N LEU A 39 -9.01 12.24 -9.97
CA LEU A 39 -7.92 13.09 -9.52
C LEU A 39 -8.26 14.57 -9.71
N ASP A 40 -8.75 14.96 -10.88
CA ASP A 40 -9.17 16.34 -11.17
C ASP A 40 -10.22 16.84 -10.17
N ALA A 41 -11.23 16.01 -9.87
CA ALA A 41 -12.25 16.33 -8.90
C ALA A 41 -11.69 16.56 -7.48
N ALA A 42 -10.71 15.74 -7.06
CA ALA A 42 -10.09 15.83 -5.74
C ALA A 42 -9.23 17.10 -5.58
N VAL A 43 -8.30 17.36 -6.53
CA VAL A 43 -7.34 18.45 -6.42
C VAL A 43 -7.95 19.84 -6.63
N LYS A 44 -9.16 19.92 -7.19
CA LYS A 44 -9.89 21.18 -7.34
C LYS A 44 -10.51 21.69 -6.04
N VAL A 45 -10.73 20.80 -5.08
CA VAL A 45 -11.45 21.16 -3.84
C VAL A 45 -10.63 20.95 -2.58
N SER A 46 -9.52 20.22 -2.64
CA SER A 46 -8.69 19.94 -1.47
C SER A 46 -7.24 20.36 -1.68
N ASN A 47 -6.49 20.50 -0.59
CA ASN A 47 -5.05 20.76 -0.62
C ASN A 47 -4.21 19.48 -0.60
N ALA A 48 -4.83 18.30 -0.61
CA ALA A 48 -4.12 17.03 -0.72
C ALA A 48 -3.30 16.99 -2.02
N LYS A 49 -2.06 16.51 -1.91
CA LYS A 49 -1.13 16.47 -3.03
C LYS A 49 -1.08 15.08 -3.63
N PRO A 50 -1.07 14.96 -4.98
CA PRO A 50 -0.92 13.67 -5.63
C PRO A 50 0.55 13.23 -5.65
N GLY A 51 0.82 12.04 -5.13
CA GLY A 51 2.13 11.39 -5.21
C GLY A 51 2.29 10.64 -6.52
N PHE A 52 1.27 9.91 -6.95
CA PHE A 52 1.26 9.27 -8.26
C PHE A 52 -0.14 9.15 -8.86
N LEU A 53 -0.15 8.96 -10.17
CA LEU A 53 -1.28 8.51 -10.96
C LEU A 53 -0.74 7.45 -11.93
N ILE A 54 -1.28 6.24 -11.85
CA ILE A 54 -0.85 5.10 -12.66
C ILE A 54 -2.10 4.47 -13.29
N VAL A 55 -1.98 4.09 -14.56
CA VAL A 55 -2.94 3.20 -15.22
C VAL A 55 -2.16 2.00 -15.72
N GLU A 56 -2.45 0.84 -15.16
CA GLU A 56 -1.85 -0.42 -15.56
C GLU A 56 -2.93 -1.38 -16.05
N ARG A 57 -2.95 -1.60 -17.37
CA ARG A 57 -3.93 -2.47 -18.03
C ARG A 57 -5.37 -2.06 -17.70
N GLU A 58 -6.05 -2.80 -16.83
CA GLU A 58 -7.45 -2.62 -16.47
C GLU A 58 -7.62 -1.63 -15.31
N TYR A 59 -6.61 -1.44 -14.48
CA TYR A 59 -6.68 -0.71 -13.23
C TYR A 59 -6.08 0.69 -13.33
N GLY A 60 -6.76 1.66 -12.72
CA GLY A 60 -6.24 3.00 -12.50
C GLY A 60 -6.11 3.26 -11.00
N GLU A 61 -5.01 3.86 -10.60
CA GLU A 61 -4.71 4.14 -9.21
C GLU A 61 -4.14 5.53 -9.03
N ILE A 62 -4.60 6.21 -7.99
CA ILE A 62 -4.01 7.47 -7.49
C ILE A 62 -3.69 7.34 -6.01
N GLU A 63 -2.63 8.01 -5.63
CA GLU A 63 -2.27 8.25 -4.24
C GLU A 63 -2.31 9.75 -3.99
N LEU A 64 -2.97 10.15 -2.89
CA LEU A 64 -3.06 11.52 -2.39
C LEU A 64 -2.66 11.56 -0.92
N HIS A 65 -1.94 12.62 -0.52
CA HIS A 65 -1.49 12.77 0.85
C HIS A 65 -1.51 14.23 1.32
N SER A 66 -1.51 14.43 2.65
CA SER A 66 -1.35 15.71 3.32
C SER A 66 -0.94 15.49 4.78
N PHE A 67 -0.25 16.46 5.38
CA PHE A 67 -0.10 16.49 6.85
C PHE A 67 -1.42 16.83 7.55
N ASN A 68 -2.34 17.49 6.85
CA ASN A 68 -3.68 17.75 7.36
C ASN A 68 -4.64 16.65 6.89
N ILE A 69 -5.13 15.83 7.82
CA ILE A 69 -6.06 14.73 7.54
C ILE A 69 -7.37 15.21 6.90
N ASP A 70 -7.81 16.44 7.19
CA ASP A 70 -9.05 16.99 6.62
C ASP A 70 -8.94 17.19 5.10
N ASP A 71 -7.77 17.58 4.59
CA ASP A 71 -7.53 17.69 3.15
C ASP A 71 -7.72 16.32 2.46
N VAL A 72 -7.20 15.26 3.08
CA VAL A 72 -7.33 13.88 2.57
C VAL A 72 -8.78 13.40 2.60
N HIS A 73 -9.52 13.73 3.67
CA HIS A 73 -10.95 13.42 3.76
C HIS A 73 -11.77 14.21 2.74
N GLU A 74 -11.43 15.46 2.48
CA GLU A 74 -12.11 16.30 1.49
C GLU A 74 -11.89 15.76 0.07
N ALA A 75 -10.65 15.39 -0.26
CA ALA A 75 -10.32 14.71 -1.51
C ALA A 75 -11.14 13.43 -1.69
N GLY A 76 -11.21 12.59 -0.66
CA GLY A 76 -11.99 11.34 -0.68
C GLY A 76 -13.48 11.59 -0.88
N ARG A 77 -14.06 12.58 -0.21
CA ARG A 77 -15.47 12.96 -0.40
C ARG A 77 -15.75 13.44 -1.83
N ALA A 78 -14.85 14.24 -2.41
CA ALA A 78 -15.00 14.72 -3.78
C ALA A 78 -15.00 13.56 -4.79
N ILE A 79 -14.10 12.59 -4.61
CA ILE A 79 -14.02 11.40 -5.45
C ILE A 79 -15.29 10.56 -5.34
N LEU A 80 -15.75 10.27 -4.12
CA LEU A 80 -16.97 9.50 -3.90
C LEU A 80 -18.19 10.17 -4.50
N ASN A 81 -18.30 11.51 -4.37
CA ASN A 81 -19.38 12.29 -4.98
C ASN A 81 -19.33 12.22 -6.52
N ALA A 82 -18.14 12.32 -7.12
CA ALA A 82 -17.96 12.20 -8.56
C ALA A 82 -18.39 10.82 -9.10
N CYS A 83 -18.11 9.76 -8.33
CA CYS A 83 -18.54 8.39 -8.63
C CYS A 83 -20.01 8.13 -8.28
N LYS A 84 -20.67 9.00 -7.52
CA LYS A 84 -22.00 8.76 -6.91
C LYS A 84 -22.01 7.52 -5.99
N LEU A 85 -20.91 7.30 -5.28
CA LEU A 85 -20.69 6.19 -4.35
C LEU A 85 -20.52 6.70 -2.91
N THR A 86 -20.56 5.76 -1.99
CA THR A 86 -20.27 5.97 -0.56
C THR A 86 -19.11 5.07 -0.12
N THR A 87 -18.61 5.25 1.08
CA THR A 87 -17.58 4.38 1.67
C THR A 87 -18.03 2.92 1.83
N LYS A 88 -19.33 2.65 1.78
CA LYS A 88 -19.90 1.29 1.88
C LYS A 88 -19.85 0.52 0.57
N ASP A 89 -19.69 1.22 -0.55
CA ASP A 89 -19.68 0.64 -1.90
C ASP A 89 -18.28 0.17 -2.33
N ARG A 90 -17.26 0.33 -1.47
CA ARG A 90 -15.90 -0.13 -1.76
C ARG A 90 -15.83 -1.66 -1.77
N LYS A 91 -14.98 -2.21 -2.62
CA LYS A 91 -14.67 -3.64 -2.59
C LYS A 91 -14.00 -4.02 -1.26
N LYS A 92 -14.45 -5.12 -0.67
CA LYS A 92 -13.81 -5.68 0.53
C LYS A 92 -12.46 -6.30 0.16
N PRO A 93 -11.39 -6.04 0.95
CA PRO A 93 -10.10 -6.67 0.67
C PRO A 93 -10.12 -8.18 0.91
N VAL A 94 -9.45 -8.90 0.02
CA VAL A 94 -9.22 -10.33 0.13
C VAL A 94 -7.71 -10.59 0.20
N ILE A 95 -7.28 -11.31 1.23
CA ILE A 95 -5.91 -11.82 1.29
C ILE A 95 -5.84 -13.02 0.34
N VAL A 96 -5.11 -12.86 -0.76
CA VAL A 96 -5.00 -13.86 -1.82
C VAL A 96 -3.95 -14.91 -1.47
N SER A 97 -2.84 -14.45 -0.89
CA SER A 97 -1.72 -15.30 -0.49
C SER A 97 -1.00 -14.69 0.70
N GLU A 98 -0.61 -15.54 1.64
CA GLU A 98 0.29 -15.18 2.75
C GLU A 98 1.22 -16.37 3.03
N GLN A 99 2.52 -16.10 3.13
CA GLN A 99 3.51 -17.13 3.44
C GLN A 99 4.70 -16.55 4.19
N ILE A 100 5.23 -17.35 5.13
CA ILE A 100 6.47 -17.05 5.82
C ILE A 100 7.52 -18.06 5.40
N ILE A 101 8.63 -17.57 4.86
CA ILE A 101 9.84 -18.34 4.54
C ILE A 101 10.83 -18.08 5.65
N THR A 102 11.18 -19.11 6.39
CA THR A 102 12.17 -19.01 7.48
C THR A 102 13.58 -19.26 6.95
N ARG A 103 14.54 -18.43 7.37
CA ARG A 103 15.95 -18.57 7.01
C ARG A 103 16.15 -18.62 5.49
N VAL A 104 15.79 -17.53 4.84
CA VAL A 104 15.85 -17.40 3.36
C VAL A 104 17.24 -17.78 2.85
N ASP A 105 17.23 -18.63 1.81
CA ASP A 105 18.45 -19.06 1.13
C ASP A 105 19.22 -17.88 0.52
N PRO A 106 20.57 -17.88 0.53
CA PRO A 106 21.36 -16.79 -0.04
C PRO A 106 21.06 -16.48 -1.51
N PHE A 107 20.80 -17.50 -2.35
CA PHE A 107 20.47 -17.27 -3.76
C PHE A 107 19.07 -16.71 -3.93
N GLU A 108 18.11 -17.16 -3.14
CA GLU A 108 16.75 -16.62 -3.12
C GLU A 108 16.78 -15.15 -2.69
N ALA A 109 17.48 -14.82 -1.60
CA ALA A 109 17.67 -13.44 -1.14
C ALA A 109 18.31 -12.58 -2.25
N GLN A 110 19.30 -13.08 -2.97
CA GLN A 110 19.94 -12.39 -4.07
C GLN A 110 18.94 -12.10 -5.21
N LEU A 111 18.08 -13.05 -5.58
CA LEU A 111 17.07 -12.86 -6.63
C LEU A 111 16.02 -11.83 -6.22
N ILE A 112 15.50 -11.92 -5.00
CA ILE A 112 14.51 -10.94 -4.46
C ILE A 112 15.11 -9.54 -4.43
N ASN A 113 16.36 -9.41 -4.00
CA ASN A 113 17.04 -8.12 -3.93
C ASN A 113 17.23 -7.43 -5.29
N ARG A 114 17.15 -8.14 -6.41
CA ARG A 114 17.26 -7.54 -7.76
C ARG A 114 16.07 -6.68 -8.14
N SER A 115 14.91 -6.96 -7.57
CA SER A 115 13.66 -6.24 -7.83
C SER A 115 13.16 -5.44 -6.61
N ARG A 116 13.92 -5.39 -5.52
CA ARG A 116 13.55 -4.62 -4.33
C ARG A 116 13.56 -3.11 -4.59
N HIS A 117 12.69 -2.40 -3.90
CA HIS A 117 12.67 -0.94 -3.87
C HIS A 117 13.08 -0.37 -2.50
N GLY A 118 13.07 -1.19 -1.45
CA GLY A 118 13.37 -0.81 -0.06
C GLY A 118 14.64 -1.43 0.50
N SER A 119 14.51 -1.94 1.71
CA SER A 119 15.60 -2.53 2.48
C SER A 119 16.18 -3.79 1.82
N LEU A 120 17.41 -4.13 2.17
CA LEU A 120 18.07 -5.35 1.70
C LEU A 120 17.58 -6.56 2.50
N LEU A 121 17.13 -7.60 1.81
CA LEU A 121 16.90 -8.92 2.39
C LEU A 121 18.24 -9.63 2.57
N LEU A 122 18.59 -10.00 3.80
CA LEU A 122 19.81 -10.72 4.08
C LEU A 122 19.55 -12.23 4.12
N PRO A 123 20.55 -13.06 3.74
CA PRO A 123 20.48 -14.49 3.98
C PRO A 123 20.19 -14.82 5.46
N ASP A 124 19.50 -15.92 5.70
CA ASP A 124 19.05 -16.39 7.01
C ASP A 124 18.03 -15.49 7.74
N GLU A 125 17.59 -14.39 7.15
CA GLU A 125 16.40 -13.67 7.65
C GLU A 125 15.11 -14.43 7.34
N ASN A 126 14.05 -14.09 8.06
CA ASN A 126 12.72 -14.63 7.81
C ASN A 126 11.93 -13.63 6.98
N LEU A 127 11.25 -14.10 5.96
CA LEU A 127 10.55 -13.30 4.96
C LEU A 127 9.05 -13.60 5.00
N LEU A 128 8.23 -12.56 5.15
CA LEU A 128 6.80 -12.61 4.87
C LEU A 128 6.55 -12.08 3.47
N ILE A 129 5.78 -12.84 2.70
CA ILE A 129 5.20 -12.43 1.42
C ILE A 129 3.69 -12.40 1.59
N MET A 130 3.04 -11.28 1.24
CA MET A 130 1.59 -11.14 1.26
C MET A 130 1.09 -10.55 -0.05
N GLU A 131 -0.02 -11.10 -0.55
CA GLU A 131 -0.75 -10.57 -1.70
C GLU A 131 -2.21 -10.33 -1.34
N VAL A 132 -2.75 -9.20 -1.80
CA VAL A 132 -4.14 -8.78 -1.54
C VAL A 132 -4.84 -8.29 -2.81
N GLU A 133 -6.15 -8.40 -2.86
CA GLU A 133 -7.01 -7.86 -3.91
C GLU A 133 -8.17 -7.09 -3.27
N PRO A 134 -8.50 -5.86 -3.70
CA PRO A 134 -7.79 -4.96 -4.63
C PRO A 134 -6.37 -4.61 -4.19
N ALA A 135 -5.51 -4.23 -5.17
CA ALA A 135 -4.07 -4.05 -4.94
C ALA A 135 -3.75 -2.93 -3.94
N ALA A 136 -4.45 -1.81 -4.01
CA ALA A 136 -4.22 -0.65 -3.14
C ALA A 136 -4.30 -0.95 -1.64
N TYR A 137 -5.02 -2.00 -1.23
CA TYR A 137 -5.13 -2.38 0.18
C TYR A 137 -3.83 -2.88 0.81
N ILE A 138 -2.84 -3.28 -0.01
CA ILE A 138 -1.52 -3.65 0.52
C ILE A 138 -0.84 -2.48 1.24
N SER A 139 -1.23 -1.25 0.92
CA SER A 139 -0.77 -0.02 1.58
C SER A 139 -1.12 -0.01 3.07
N ILE A 140 -2.35 -0.41 3.40
CA ILE A 140 -2.81 -0.53 4.79
C ILE A 140 -2.05 -1.65 5.49
N ALA A 141 -1.93 -2.81 4.84
CA ALA A 141 -1.22 -3.96 5.38
C ALA A 141 0.25 -3.62 5.71
N ALA A 142 0.97 -2.97 4.78
CA ALA A 142 2.37 -2.59 4.97
C ALA A 142 2.56 -1.57 6.11
N ASN A 143 1.69 -0.56 6.17
CA ASN A 143 1.74 0.45 7.23
C ASN A 143 1.47 -0.14 8.62
N GLU A 144 0.48 -1.03 8.75
CA GLU A 144 0.16 -1.65 10.05
C GLU A 144 1.17 -2.72 10.44
N ALA A 145 1.77 -3.44 9.48
CA ALA A 145 2.89 -4.35 9.73
C ALA A 145 4.09 -3.62 10.35
N GLU A 146 4.52 -2.50 9.73
CA GLU A 146 5.64 -1.70 10.25
C GLU A 146 5.35 -1.08 11.62
N LYS A 147 4.10 -0.72 11.87
CA LYS A 147 3.66 -0.13 13.14
C LYS A 147 3.69 -1.13 14.31
N ALA A 148 3.45 -2.40 14.01
CA ALA A 148 3.30 -3.45 15.01
C ALA A 148 4.58 -4.22 15.33
N ALA A 149 5.57 -4.26 14.42
CA ALA A 149 6.72 -5.16 14.52
C ALA A 149 8.01 -4.50 14.03
N ASP A 150 9.14 -4.97 14.57
CA ASP A 150 10.50 -4.56 14.13
C ASP A 150 10.87 -5.34 12.86
N ILE A 151 10.45 -4.82 11.73
CA ILE A 151 10.64 -5.41 10.41
C ILE A 151 11.34 -4.45 9.46
N LYS A 152 11.84 -5.00 8.36
CA LYS A 152 12.30 -4.27 7.19
C LYS A 152 11.30 -4.46 6.05
N ILE A 153 10.89 -3.37 5.39
CA ILE A 153 10.14 -3.47 4.14
C ILE A 153 11.14 -3.65 3.00
N ILE A 154 11.05 -4.77 2.30
CA ILE A 154 11.93 -5.12 1.18
C ILE A 154 11.36 -4.59 -0.13
N THR A 155 10.07 -4.82 -0.35
CA THR A 155 9.33 -4.27 -1.48
C THR A 155 7.86 -4.09 -1.12
N PHE A 156 7.23 -3.20 -1.85
CA PHE A 156 5.83 -2.87 -1.72
C PHE A 156 5.34 -2.42 -3.10
N ASP A 157 4.31 -3.07 -3.59
CA ASP A 157 3.73 -2.80 -4.90
C ASP A 157 2.20 -2.77 -4.77
N PRO A 158 1.57 -1.59 -4.78
CA PRO A 158 0.14 -1.43 -4.61
C PRO A 158 -0.63 -1.45 -5.94
N VAL A 159 0.04 -1.65 -7.08
CA VAL A 159 -0.52 -1.44 -8.42
C VAL A 159 -0.82 -2.76 -9.13
N GLY A 160 -1.88 -2.78 -9.93
CA GLY A 160 -2.29 -3.92 -10.75
C GLY A 160 -3.40 -4.75 -10.11
N LYS A 161 -3.49 -6.02 -10.46
CA LYS A 161 -4.55 -6.90 -9.94
C LYS A 161 -4.36 -7.24 -8.46
N PHE A 162 -3.12 -7.55 -8.07
CA PHE A 162 -2.77 -7.92 -6.70
C PHE A 162 -1.73 -6.95 -6.14
N GLY A 163 -2.05 -6.36 -5.01
CA GLY A 163 -1.06 -5.64 -4.20
C GLY A 163 -0.14 -6.63 -3.50
N ARG A 164 1.15 -6.32 -3.45
CA ARG A 164 2.17 -7.23 -2.94
C ARG A 164 3.10 -6.52 -1.96
N MET A 165 3.42 -7.17 -0.83
CA MET A 165 4.50 -6.72 0.05
C MET A 165 5.41 -7.88 0.44
N TYR A 166 6.70 -7.55 0.60
CA TYR A 166 7.73 -8.41 1.18
C TYR A 166 8.32 -7.68 2.37
N VAL A 167 8.26 -8.30 3.54
CA VAL A 167 8.86 -7.77 4.75
C VAL A 167 9.72 -8.83 5.41
N SER A 168 10.82 -8.42 6.06
CA SER A 168 11.71 -9.37 6.71
C SER A 168 12.13 -8.92 8.10
N SER A 169 12.52 -9.90 8.92
CA SER A 169 13.19 -9.70 10.20
C SER A 169 14.11 -10.88 10.51
N LYS A 170 15.08 -10.67 11.38
CA LYS A 170 15.87 -11.76 11.98
C LYS A 170 15.03 -12.63 12.92
N SER A 171 13.98 -12.07 13.49
CA SER A 171 13.06 -12.75 14.40
C SER A 171 11.84 -13.28 13.66
N VAL A 172 11.55 -14.58 13.76
CA VAL A 172 10.30 -15.18 13.25
C VAL A 172 9.09 -14.58 13.96
N ALA A 173 9.21 -14.28 15.26
CA ALA A 173 8.11 -13.69 16.04
C ALA A 173 7.73 -12.31 15.51
N GLU A 174 8.69 -11.46 15.12
CA GLU A 174 8.41 -10.16 14.52
C GLU A 174 7.68 -10.31 13.17
N VAL A 175 8.11 -11.24 12.33
CA VAL A 175 7.45 -11.53 11.04
C VAL A 175 6.02 -12.01 11.25
N GLN A 176 5.78 -12.85 12.27
CA GLN A 176 4.46 -13.33 12.62
C GLN A 176 3.56 -12.20 13.15
N THR A 177 4.10 -11.34 14.01
CA THR A 177 3.38 -10.14 14.51
C THR A 177 3.00 -9.20 13.37
N ALA A 178 3.91 -8.99 12.40
CA ALA A 178 3.65 -8.20 11.20
C ALA A 178 2.50 -8.78 10.36
N LEU A 179 2.50 -10.10 10.14
CA LEU A 179 1.42 -10.81 9.44
C LEU A 179 0.07 -10.66 10.15
N GLU A 180 0.05 -10.86 11.45
CA GLU A 180 -1.18 -10.76 12.25
C GLU A 180 -1.76 -9.36 12.22
N ALA A 181 -0.93 -8.32 12.37
CA ALA A 181 -1.35 -6.93 12.32
C ALA A 181 -1.88 -6.54 10.93
N ALA A 182 -1.17 -6.91 9.86
CA ALA A 182 -1.59 -6.67 8.48
C ALA A 182 -2.93 -7.35 8.19
N SER A 183 -3.06 -8.63 8.54
CA SER A 183 -4.27 -9.42 8.31
C SER A 183 -5.46 -8.91 9.13
N ALA A 184 -5.24 -8.50 10.38
CA ALA A 184 -6.28 -7.91 11.23
C ALA A 184 -6.79 -6.59 10.66
N ALA A 185 -5.89 -5.73 10.20
CA ALA A 185 -6.26 -4.44 9.59
C ALA A 185 -7.09 -4.63 8.32
N LEU A 186 -6.72 -5.55 7.44
CA LEU A 186 -7.48 -5.87 6.23
C LEU A 186 -8.86 -6.45 6.56
N LYS A 187 -8.94 -7.40 7.47
CA LYS A 187 -10.20 -8.05 7.90
C LYS A 187 -11.18 -7.08 8.58
N ALA A 188 -10.68 -5.99 9.15
CA ALA A 188 -11.51 -4.95 9.78
C ALA A 188 -12.19 -4.01 8.77
N ILE A 189 -11.85 -4.10 7.49
CA ILE A 189 -12.43 -3.24 6.45
C ILE A 189 -13.73 -3.84 5.95
N ASP A 190 -14.82 -3.10 6.13
CA ASP A 190 -16.11 -3.43 5.55
C ASP A 190 -16.17 -3.02 4.08
N GLY A 191 -16.94 -3.78 3.30
CA GLY A 191 -17.15 -3.53 1.87
C GLY A 191 -18.07 -4.57 1.24
N VAL A 192 -18.28 -4.44 -0.05
CA VAL A 192 -19.09 -5.35 -0.89
C VAL A 192 -18.20 -6.34 -1.64
#